data_74bd624dc34bb1745fc8a4bc15dfdc75
#
_entry.id   74bd624dc34bb1745fc8a4bc15dfdc75
#
_cell.length_a   1.000
_cell.length_b   1.000
_cell.length_c   1.000
_cell.angle_alpha   90.00
_cell.angle_beta   90.00
_cell.angle_gamma   90.00
#
_symmetry.space_group_name_H-M   'P 1'
#
loop_
_entity.id
_entity.type
_entity.pdbx_description
1 polymer ?
#
loop_
_entity_poly.entity_id
_entity_poly.type
_entity_poly.pdbx_seq_one_letter_code
_entity_poly.pdbx_strand_id
1 'polypeptide(L)'
;MKTPARLFTVGLIACLVFTSCKKEEVPVPSGTDNTEKHFIGILREYELTALEMQQAAQDMVGEKANLSILKIPWHAAKVTVIRYRTTDALGKTVEASGVITRRTDWDGDFPGLYSVQHGTCDYDICPSKLIFSPEAVPCLKGYIAIEADYLGYGYSETNDRFHPYLHVESTSQASYDMLLATKEYLAENHVAYRDTTHLIGYSQGGGATIALLKKLEEKNYPNIGKVCAGGSPLSLSITFNSLLKDSARYSNYDQPVFSLMILRSMDRCHRLDIDWSRIFKPEFADAMELLESGKSFAEINTILGKDFRKIISEDFFTADPATSNPEIAKLYQAFAQNDLIEHFNPQHNVTLYHEPKDEIVPYENSQKAAEKHANYTLKNLTSTVHFTGAIEFLLLFLNDKL
;
A
#
# COMPACT_ATOMS: atom_id res chain seq x y z
N MET A 1 58.19 1.42 -80.87
CA MET A 1 58.34 0.09 -80.68
C MET A 1 58.02 -0.17 -79.21
N LYS A 2 56.97 -0.86 -79.00
CA LYS A 2 56.16 -0.78 -77.78
C LYS A 2 56.33 -2.04 -76.95
N THR A 3 56.66 -1.90 -75.71
CA THR A 3 56.78 -2.97 -74.71
C THR A 3 55.47 -3.06 -73.97
N PRO A 4 54.89 -4.24 -73.65
CA PRO A 4 53.63 -4.36 -72.92
C PRO A 4 53.82 -4.40 -71.40
N ALA A 5 52.96 -3.72 -70.72
CA ALA A 5 52.88 -3.68 -69.29
C ALA A 5 52.22 -4.98 -68.72
N ARG A 6 52.84 -5.51 -67.70
CA ARG A 6 52.28 -6.65 -66.92
C ARG A 6 51.29 -6.14 -65.90
N LEU A 7 50.06 -6.66 -65.94
CA LEU A 7 49.01 -6.51 -64.90
C LEU A 7 49.41 -7.41 -63.73
N PHE A 8 49.48 -6.81 -62.53
CA PHE A 8 49.48 -7.54 -61.26
C PHE A 8 48.06 -7.50 -60.71
N THR A 9 47.43 -8.66 -60.62
CA THR A 9 46.12 -8.84 -60.00
C THR A 9 46.37 -9.08 -58.50
N VAL A 10 46.01 -8.10 -57.65
CA VAL A 10 45.99 -8.26 -56.22
C VAL A 10 44.59 -8.77 -55.82
N GLY A 11 44.55 -10.00 -55.39
CA GLY A 11 43.32 -10.60 -54.82
C GLY A 11 43.05 -10.02 -53.47
N LEU A 12 41.92 -9.31 -53.33
CA LEU A 12 41.40 -8.81 -52.05
C LEU A 12 40.57 -9.93 -51.42
N ILE A 13 41.13 -10.59 -50.40
CA ILE A 13 40.36 -11.52 -49.56
C ILE A 13 39.59 -10.65 -48.54
N ALA A 14 38.31 -10.50 -48.75
CA ALA A 14 37.41 -9.91 -47.78
C ALA A 14 37.11 -10.92 -46.66
N CYS A 15 37.79 -10.78 -45.50
CA CYS A 15 37.39 -11.46 -44.27
C CYS A 15 36.11 -10.80 -43.74
N LEU A 16 34.96 -11.45 -43.95
CA LEU A 16 33.71 -11.14 -43.23
C LEU A 16 33.88 -11.59 -41.78
N VAL A 17 34.19 -10.61 -40.91
CA VAL A 17 34.10 -10.78 -39.46
C VAL A 17 32.64 -10.68 -39.09
N PHE A 18 32.00 -11.83 -38.89
CA PHE A 18 30.72 -11.89 -38.18
C PHE A 18 30.97 -11.54 -36.72
N THR A 19 30.77 -10.29 -36.34
CA THR A 19 30.60 -9.93 -34.93
C THR A 19 29.23 -10.45 -34.48
N SER A 20 29.26 -11.65 -33.87
CA SER A 20 28.16 -12.15 -33.07
C SER A 20 27.96 -11.20 -31.90
N CYS A 21 26.93 -10.36 -31.95
CA CYS A 21 26.41 -9.70 -30.77
C CYS A 21 25.89 -10.78 -29.81
N LYS A 22 26.73 -11.21 -28.87
CA LYS A 22 26.25 -11.89 -27.68
C LYS A 22 25.31 -10.91 -26.98
N LYS A 23 24.01 -11.23 -26.92
CA LYS A 23 23.12 -10.65 -25.91
C LYS A 23 23.79 -10.93 -24.56
N GLU A 24 24.16 -9.89 -23.85
CA GLU A 24 24.51 -10.03 -22.45
C GLU A 24 23.26 -10.56 -21.75
N GLU A 25 23.31 -11.83 -21.36
CA GLU A 25 22.38 -12.38 -20.41
C GLU A 25 22.62 -11.61 -19.11
N VAL A 26 21.61 -10.85 -18.69
CA VAL A 26 21.59 -10.25 -17.37
C VAL A 26 21.83 -11.38 -16.37
N PRO A 27 22.84 -11.31 -15.49
CA PRO A 27 23.07 -12.37 -14.53
C PRO A 27 21.85 -12.49 -13.63
N VAL A 28 21.15 -13.60 -13.73
CA VAL A 28 20.24 -14.06 -12.68
C VAL A 28 21.12 -14.21 -11.45
N PRO A 29 20.84 -13.55 -10.32
CA PRO A 29 21.63 -13.72 -9.12
C PRO A 29 21.62 -15.20 -8.74
N SER A 30 22.74 -15.87 -8.91
CA SER A 30 22.96 -17.24 -8.42
C SER A 30 23.22 -17.18 -6.91
N GLY A 31 22.19 -16.80 -6.16
CA GLY A 31 22.08 -17.06 -4.74
C GLY A 31 21.35 -18.39 -4.62
N THR A 32 22.05 -19.44 -4.24
CA THR A 32 21.50 -20.66 -3.69
C THR A 32 20.95 -20.36 -2.30
N ASP A 33 19.97 -19.45 -2.25
CA ASP A 33 19.09 -19.35 -1.12
C ASP A 33 17.90 -20.27 -1.39
N ASN A 34 17.73 -21.26 -0.54
CA ASN A 34 16.60 -22.19 -0.54
C ASN A 34 15.36 -21.43 -0.02
N THR A 35 15.12 -20.23 -0.53
CA THR A 35 13.95 -19.43 -0.19
C THR A 35 12.76 -20.01 -0.94
N GLU A 36 11.83 -20.50 -0.17
CA GLU A 36 10.56 -21.00 -0.68
C GLU A 36 9.88 -19.91 -1.50
N LYS A 37 9.51 -20.22 -2.73
CA LYS A 37 8.92 -19.28 -3.69
C LYS A 37 7.70 -18.57 -3.10
N HIS A 38 7.57 -17.28 -3.33
CA HIS A 38 6.43 -16.48 -2.82
C HIS A 38 5.16 -16.74 -3.62
N PHE A 39 5.24 -16.75 -4.94
CA PHE A 39 4.08 -16.99 -5.81
C PHE A 39 3.58 -18.42 -5.67
N ILE A 40 2.31 -18.60 -5.31
CA ILE A 40 1.68 -19.91 -5.15
C ILE A 40 0.84 -20.28 -6.38
N GLY A 41 0.07 -19.31 -6.90
CA GLY A 41 -0.79 -19.56 -8.06
C GLY A 41 -1.81 -18.45 -8.32
N ILE A 42 -2.48 -18.56 -9.46
CA ILE A 42 -3.55 -17.67 -9.88
C ILE A 42 -4.86 -18.16 -9.25
N LEU A 43 -5.57 -17.26 -8.58
CA LEU A 43 -6.90 -17.50 -8.06
C LEU A 43 -7.98 -17.18 -9.11
N ARG A 44 -7.75 -16.09 -9.84
CA ARG A 44 -8.69 -15.57 -10.83
C ARG A 44 -7.96 -14.69 -11.83
N GLU A 45 -8.33 -14.76 -13.10
CA GLU A 45 -7.77 -13.93 -14.16
C GLU A 45 -8.85 -13.57 -15.17
N TYR A 46 -8.91 -12.31 -15.60
CA TYR A 46 -9.86 -11.83 -16.58
C TYR A 46 -9.38 -10.54 -17.22
N GLU A 47 -10.01 -10.19 -18.33
CA GLU A 47 -9.76 -8.94 -19.05
C GLU A 47 -10.99 -8.03 -18.97
N LEU A 48 -10.74 -6.74 -18.86
CA LEU A 48 -11.74 -5.69 -18.85
C LEU A 48 -11.51 -4.77 -20.04
N THR A 49 -12.59 -4.41 -20.71
CA THR A 49 -12.58 -3.32 -21.69
C THR A 49 -12.42 -1.97 -20.96
N ALA A 50 -12.04 -0.93 -21.70
CA ALA A 50 -11.98 0.43 -21.17
C ALA A 50 -13.30 0.89 -20.55
N LEU A 51 -14.43 0.49 -21.14
CA LEU A 51 -15.76 0.84 -20.62
C LEU A 51 -16.08 0.12 -19.30
N GLU A 52 -15.77 -1.17 -19.20
CA GLU A 52 -15.97 -1.95 -17.97
C GLU A 52 -15.09 -1.44 -16.83
N MET A 53 -13.85 -1.04 -17.11
CA MET A 53 -12.99 -0.41 -16.11
C MET A 53 -13.58 0.93 -15.62
N GLN A 54 -14.03 1.78 -16.54
CA GLN A 54 -14.68 3.05 -16.20
C GLN A 54 -15.92 2.83 -15.33
N GLN A 55 -16.76 1.86 -15.70
CA GLN A 55 -17.97 1.55 -14.95
C GLN A 55 -17.65 1.02 -13.55
N ALA A 56 -16.73 0.08 -13.41
CA ALA A 56 -16.31 -0.47 -12.14
C ALA A 56 -15.73 0.61 -11.20
N ALA A 57 -14.90 1.52 -11.73
CA ALA A 57 -14.39 2.64 -10.96
C ALA A 57 -15.50 3.63 -10.56
N GLN A 58 -16.47 3.91 -11.45
CA GLN A 58 -17.61 4.77 -11.13
C GLN A 58 -18.50 4.16 -10.04
N ASP A 59 -18.75 2.85 -10.10
CA ASP A 59 -19.56 2.13 -9.10
C ASP A 59 -18.92 2.23 -7.71
N MET A 60 -17.59 2.19 -7.63
CA MET A 60 -16.86 2.32 -6.36
C MET A 60 -16.97 3.71 -5.74
N VAL A 61 -16.82 4.77 -6.54
CA VAL A 61 -16.92 6.15 -6.02
C VAL A 61 -18.38 6.59 -5.83
N GLY A 62 -19.32 5.89 -6.46
CA GLY A 62 -20.74 6.15 -6.39
C GLY A 62 -21.08 7.58 -6.82
N GLU A 63 -22.00 8.22 -6.08
CA GLU A 63 -22.41 9.61 -6.31
C GLU A 63 -21.39 10.65 -5.80
N LYS A 64 -20.34 10.22 -5.08
CA LYS A 64 -19.34 11.11 -4.48
C LYS A 64 -18.48 11.82 -5.53
N ALA A 65 -18.30 11.20 -6.71
CA ALA A 65 -17.60 11.79 -7.84
C ALA A 65 -18.15 11.25 -9.17
N ASN A 66 -18.20 12.11 -10.20
CA ASN A 66 -18.52 11.69 -11.57
C ASN A 66 -17.24 11.55 -12.38
N LEU A 67 -16.75 10.32 -12.54
CA LEU A 67 -15.48 10.04 -13.21
C LEU A 67 -15.53 10.31 -14.71
N SER A 68 -16.73 10.35 -15.35
CA SER A 68 -16.86 10.60 -16.78
C SER A 68 -16.42 12.01 -17.19
N ILE A 69 -16.49 12.99 -16.27
CA ILE A 69 -16.07 14.37 -16.52
C ILE A 69 -14.56 14.57 -16.35
N LEU A 70 -13.84 13.63 -15.76
CA LEU A 70 -12.42 13.76 -15.42
C LEU A 70 -11.48 13.47 -16.59
N LYS A 71 -12.01 13.09 -17.77
CA LYS A 71 -11.24 12.77 -18.99
C LYS A 71 -10.10 11.76 -18.73
N ILE A 72 -10.35 10.77 -17.88
CA ILE A 72 -9.40 9.71 -17.60
C ILE A 72 -9.20 8.87 -18.87
N PRO A 73 -7.96 8.61 -19.31
CA PRO A 73 -7.69 7.78 -20.47
C PRO A 73 -7.87 6.29 -20.13
N TRP A 74 -9.11 5.81 -20.19
CA TRP A 74 -9.41 4.41 -19.91
C TRP A 74 -8.87 3.50 -21.03
N HIS A 75 -8.29 2.37 -20.64
CA HIS A 75 -7.69 1.38 -21.51
C HIS A 75 -8.13 -0.03 -21.10
N ALA A 76 -8.11 -0.97 -22.04
CA ALA A 76 -8.34 -2.36 -21.71
C ALA A 76 -7.21 -2.90 -20.80
N ALA A 77 -7.58 -3.70 -19.81
CA ALA A 77 -6.64 -4.22 -18.85
C ALA A 77 -6.91 -5.69 -18.51
N LYS A 78 -5.84 -6.39 -18.18
CA LYS A 78 -5.86 -7.72 -17.58
C LYS A 78 -5.69 -7.59 -16.08
N VAL A 79 -6.60 -8.20 -15.34
CA VAL A 79 -6.61 -8.27 -13.88
C VAL A 79 -6.31 -9.72 -13.49
N THR A 80 -5.25 -9.92 -12.71
CA THR A 80 -4.83 -11.23 -12.23
C THR A 80 -4.80 -11.21 -10.71
N VAL A 81 -5.65 -11.98 -10.07
CA VAL A 81 -5.65 -12.19 -8.62
C VAL A 81 -4.76 -13.40 -8.32
N ILE A 82 -3.75 -13.19 -7.50
CA ILE A 82 -2.80 -14.23 -7.12
C ILE A 82 -2.88 -14.56 -5.63
N ARG A 83 -2.40 -15.75 -5.29
CA ARG A 83 -2.11 -16.18 -3.93
C ARG A 83 -0.60 -16.26 -3.74
N TYR A 84 -0.11 -15.80 -2.59
CA TYR A 84 1.31 -15.77 -2.28
C TYR A 84 1.59 -16.10 -0.82
N ARG A 85 2.83 -16.51 -0.53
CA ARG A 85 3.32 -16.72 0.84
C ARG A 85 3.85 -15.45 1.43
N THR A 86 3.53 -15.26 2.71
CA THR A 86 4.04 -14.18 3.54
C THR A 86 4.15 -14.65 4.99
N THR A 87 4.50 -13.76 5.91
CA THR A 87 4.50 -14.04 7.34
C THR A 87 3.58 -13.08 8.09
N ASP A 88 2.90 -13.59 9.10
CA ASP A 88 2.08 -12.76 10.00
C ASP A 88 2.94 -12.00 11.03
N ALA A 89 2.30 -11.19 11.88
CA ALA A 89 2.95 -10.41 12.93
C ALA A 89 3.72 -11.26 13.95
N LEU A 90 3.42 -12.55 14.02
CA LEU A 90 4.03 -13.49 14.98
C LEU A 90 5.11 -14.35 14.34
N GLY A 91 5.45 -14.09 13.06
CA GLY A 91 6.46 -14.82 12.30
C GLY A 91 5.97 -16.15 11.73
N LYS A 92 4.66 -16.45 11.77
CA LYS A 92 4.10 -17.67 11.15
C LYS A 92 3.93 -17.44 9.65
N THR A 93 4.37 -18.40 8.84
CA THR A 93 4.08 -18.43 7.41
C THR A 93 2.58 -18.61 7.18
N VAL A 94 2.02 -17.75 6.35
CA VAL A 94 0.60 -17.73 5.96
C VAL A 94 0.45 -17.46 4.47
N GLU A 95 -0.72 -17.79 3.93
CA GLU A 95 -1.08 -17.41 2.56
C GLU A 95 -1.89 -16.11 2.57
N ALA A 96 -1.59 -15.26 1.60
CA ALA A 96 -2.31 -14.01 1.37
C ALA A 96 -2.63 -13.85 -0.13
N SER A 97 -3.43 -12.88 -0.48
CA SER A 97 -3.80 -12.57 -1.85
C SER A 97 -3.52 -11.13 -2.22
N GLY A 98 -3.49 -10.89 -3.52
CA GLY A 98 -3.34 -9.55 -4.08
C GLY A 98 -3.64 -9.56 -5.57
N VAL A 99 -3.57 -8.38 -6.16
CA VAL A 99 -3.97 -8.12 -7.54
C VAL A 99 -2.81 -7.57 -8.35
N ILE A 100 -2.68 -8.04 -9.57
CA ILE A 100 -1.78 -7.50 -10.60
C ILE A 100 -2.66 -6.98 -11.72
N THR A 101 -2.57 -5.69 -12.03
CA THR A 101 -3.34 -5.07 -13.10
C THR A 101 -2.40 -4.45 -14.14
N ARG A 102 -2.57 -4.82 -15.40
CA ARG A 102 -1.76 -4.29 -16.52
C ARG A 102 -2.62 -4.11 -17.78
N ARG A 103 -2.24 -3.17 -18.63
CA ARG A 103 -2.90 -2.98 -19.92
C ARG A 103 -2.73 -4.19 -20.83
N THR A 104 -3.74 -4.48 -21.67
CA THR A 104 -3.66 -5.50 -22.72
C THR A 104 -3.30 -4.91 -24.09
N ASP A 105 -3.47 -3.59 -24.25
CA ASP A 105 -3.19 -2.84 -25.47
C ASP A 105 -1.83 -2.09 -25.40
N TRP A 106 -0.90 -2.55 -24.57
CA TRP A 106 0.44 -1.97 -24.43
C TRP A 106 1.44 -2.68 -25.34
N ASP A 107 2.16 -1.92 -26.17
CA ASP A 107 3.22 -2.43 -27.03
C ASP A 107 4.59 -2.28 -26.39
N GLY A 108 5.37 -3.37 -26.40
CA GLY A 108 6.73 -3.43 -25.85
C GLY A 108 6.79 -3.65 -24.34
N ASP A 109 7.96 -3.36 -23.74
CA ASP A 109 8.20 -3.54 -22.31
C ASP A 109 7.42 -2.51 -21.49
N PHE A 110 6.81 -2.96 -20.38
CA PHE A 110 6.18 -2.04 -19.45
C PHE A 110 7.23 -1.10 -18.81
N PRO A 111 6.91 0.20 -18.58
CA PRO A 111 7.88 1.17 -18.07
C PRO A 111 8.32 0.93 -16.62
N GLY A 112 7.66 0.04 -15.89
CA GLY A 112 7.98 -0.34 -14.52
C GLY A 112 6.79 -0.87 -13.75
N LEU A 113 7.01 -1.07 -12.46
CA LEU A 113 6.02 -1.53 -11.50
C LEU A 113 5.57 -0.36 -10.62
N TYR A 114 4.30 -0.33 -10.25
CA TYR A 114 3.80 0.45 -9.13
C TYR A 114 3.26 -0.50 -8.07
N SER A 115 3.90 -0.55 -6.91
CA SER A 115 3.29 -1.12 -5.71
C SER A 115 2.37 -0.08 -5.12
N VAL A 116 1.09 -0.35 -5.23
CA VAL A 116 -0.01 0.52 -4.80
C VAL A 116 -0.53 0.00 -3.48
N GLN A 117 -0.55 0.88 -2.49
CA GLN A 117 -1.02 0.53 -1.15
C GLN A 117 -2.43 1.10 -0.98
N HIS A 118 -3.43 0.21 -0.89
CA HIS A 118 -4.83 0.63 -0.80
C HIS A 118 -5.17 1.25 0.57
N GLY A 119 -6.18 2.11 0.57
CA GLY A 119 -6.73 2.72 1.78
C GLY A 119 -7.53 1.73 2.63
N THR A 120 -8.09 2.22 3.74
CA THR A 120 -8.94 1.40 4.61
C THR A 120 -10.20 0.96 3.88
N CYS A 121 -10.48 -0.32 3.89
CA CYS A 121 -11.65 -0.93 3.28
C CYS A 121 -12.35 -1.88 4.27
N ASP A 122 -13.61 -2.16 4.01
CA ASP A 122 -14.33 -3.20 4.72
C ASP A 122 -13.87 -4.58 4.20
N TYR A 123 -14.05 -5.63 4.97
CA TYR A 123 -13.51 -6.98 4.69
C TYR A 123 -13.92 -7.56 3.32
N ASP A 124 -15.06 -7.15 2.78
CA ASP A 124 -15.59 -7.66 1.52
C ASP A 124 -15.28 -6.76 0.30
N ILE A 125 -14.55 -5.64 0.50
CA ILE A 125 -14.20 -4.66 -0.56
C ILE A 125 -12.70 -4.39 -0.66
N CYS A 126 -11.87 -5.42 -0.50
CA CYS A 126 -10.43 -5.32 -0.78
C CYS A 126 -10.13 -5.53 -2.28
N PRO A 127 -8.94 -5.19 -2.77
CA PRO A 127 -8.58 -5.22 -4.19
C PRO A 127 -8.97 -6.53 -4.90
N SER A 128 -8.68 -7.70 -4.30
CA SER A 128 -8.99 -8.99 -4.92
C SER A 128 -10.48 -9.35 -4.97
N LYS A 129 -11.33 -8.66 -4.25
CA LYS A 129 -12.80 -8.86 -4.28
C LYS A 129 -13.50 -7.95 -5.29
N LEU A 130 -12.85 -6.88 -5.70
CA LEU A 130 -13.36 -5.96 -6.69
C LEU A 130 -13.18 -6.50 -8.12
N ILE A 131 -13.98 -5.98 -9.05
CA ILE A 131 -13.77 -6.20 -10.49
C ILE A 131 -12.56 -5.38 -10.95
N PHE A 132 -12.43 -4.15 -10.46
CA PHE A 132 -11.30 -3.27 -10.69
C PHE A 132 -11.12 -2.37 -9.47
N SER A 133 -9.91 -2.31 -8.93
CA SER A 133 -9.57 -1.35 -7.89
C SER A 133 -9.30 0.02 -8.49
N PRO A 134 -10.01 1.09 -8.09
CA PRO A 134 -9.73 2.43 -8.58
C PRO A 134 -8.30 2.92 -8.27
N GLU A 135 -7.66 2.33 -7.28
CA GLU A 135 -6.28 2.66 -6.89
C GLU A 135 -5.25 2.08 -7.85
N ALA A 136 -5.63 1.07 -8.68
CA ALA A 136 -4.78 0.51 -9.73
C ALA A 136 -4.58 1.46 -10.94
N VAL A 137 -4.90 2.75 -10.81
CA VAL A 137 -4.74 3.77 -11.88
C VAL A 137 -3.35 3.83 -12.53
N PRO A 138 -2.23 3.39 -11.91
CA PRO A 138 -0.95 3.33 -12.62
C PRO A 138 -1.00 2.47 -13.90
N CYS A 139 -1.89 1.47 -13.97
CA CYS A 139 -2.06 0.68 -15.19
C CYS A 139 -2.51 1.53 -16.38
N LEU A 140 -3.30 2.59 -16.19
CA LEU A 140 -3.76 3.49 -17.24
C LEU A 140 -2.60 4.24 -17.93
N LYS A 141 -1.48 4.39 -17.23
CA LYS A 141 -0.25 5.00 -17.73
C LYS A 141 0.77 3.97 -18.27
N GLY A 142 0.33 2.72 -18.40
CA GLY A 142 1.16 1.62 -18.91
C GLY A 142 2.07 0.96 -17.88
N TYR A 143 1.99 1.30 -16.60
CA TYR A 143 2.70 0.57 -15.56
C TYR A 143 1.96 -0.73 -15.18
N ILE A 144 2.66 -1.67 -14.59
CA ILE A 144 2.03 -2.81 -13.94
C ILE A 144 1.72 -2.38 -12.50
N ALA A 145 0.43 -2.32 -12.16
CA ALA A 145 -0.02 -2.01 -10.80
C ALA A 145 -0.11 -3.29 -9.97
N ILE A 146 0.36 -3.23 -8.74
CA ILE A 146 0.45 -4.35 -7.79
C ILE A 146 -0.20 -3.90 -6.49
N GLU A 147 -1.21 -4.63 -6.03
CA GLU A 147 -1.94 -4.34 -4.79
C GLU A 147 -1.98 -5.60 -3.93
N ALA A 148 -1.37 -5.56 -2.73
CA ALA A 148 -1.61 -6.58 -1.71
C ALA A 148 -2.98 -6.34 -1.07
N ASP A 149 -3.76 -7.39 -0.80
CA ASP A 149 -5.00 -7.24 -0.02
C ASP A 149 -4.72 -6.93 1.46
N TYR A 150 -3.51 -7.09 1.93
CA TYR A 150 -3.05 -7.18 3.32
C TYR A 150 -3.59 -8.43 4.04
N LEU A 151 -3.01 -8.74 5.19
CA LEU A 151 -3.46 -9.88 6.01
C LEU A 151 -4.86 -9.63 6.59
N GLY A 152 -5.66 -10.68 6.64
CA GLY A 152 -7.04 -10.63 7.13
C GLY A 152 -8.06 -10.25 6.07
N TYR A 153 -7.62 -9.80 4.90
CA TYR A 153 -8.47 -9.46 3.75
C TYR A 153 -8.34 -10.48 2.61
N GLY A 154 -9.23 -10.39 1.65
CA GLY A 154 -9.20 -11.15 0.41
C GLY A 154 -9.36 -12.64 0.62
N TYR A 155 -8.33 -13.39 0.21
CA TYR A 155 -8.24 -14.84 0.35
C TYR A 155 -7.14 -15.24 1.34
N SER A 156 -6.83 -14.39 2.32
CA SER A 156 -5.91 -14.73 3.41
C SER A 156 -6.42 -15.91 4.24
N GLU A 157 -5.50 -16.75 4.70
CA GLU A 157 -5.82 -17.89 5.56
C GLU A 157 -6.18 -17.54 7.02
N THR A 158 -6.36 -16.29 7.34
CA THR A 158 -6.77 -15.88 8.69
C THR A 158 -8.26 -16.17 8.88
N ASN A 159 -8.58 -17.21 9.65
CA ASN A 159 -9.96 -17.65 9.87
C ASN A 159 -10.83 -16.69 10.69
N ASP A 160 -10.24 -15.67 11.30
CA ASP A 160 -10.87 -14.76 12.25
C ASP A 160 -10.99 -13.32 11.72
N ARG A 161 -10.79 -13.11 10.41
CA ARG A 161 -10.82 -11.78 9.78
C ARG A 161 -9.93 -10.76 10.51
N PHE A 162 -8.83 -11.21 11.12
CA PHE A 162 -7.92 -10.31 11.80
C PHE A 162 -7.02 -9.60 10.79
N HIS A 163 -7.27 -8.30 10.62
CA HIS A 163 -6.38 -7.40 9.89
C HIS A 163 -5.46 -6.68 10.87
N PRO A 164 -4.11 -6.81 10.74
CA PRO A 164 -3.13 -6.08 11.56
C PRO A 164 -3.06 -4.61 11.12
N TYR A 165 -4.15 -3.87 11.40
CA TYR A 165 -4.39 -2.52 10.93
C TYR A 165 -3.32 -1.54 11.40
N LEU A 166 -2.69 -0.84 10.46
CA LEU A 166 -1.58 0.10 10.69
C LEU A 166 -0.37 -0.50 11.44
N HIS A 167 -0.24 -1.82 11.50
CA HIS A 167 0.95 -2.46 12.05
C HIS A 167 2.06 -2.48 10.99
N VAL A 168 3.13 -1.74 11.21
CA VAL A 168 4.20 -1.47 10.24
C VAL A 168 4.83 -2.75 9.70
N GLU A 169 5.23 -3.67 10.59
CA GLU A 169 5.95 -4.89 10.18
C GLU A 169 5.07 -5.83 9.34
N SER A 170 3.83 -6.13 9.78
CA SER A 170 2.93 -7.02 9.05
C SER A 170 2.54 -6.46 7.69
N THR A 171 2.23 -5.16 7.62
CA THR A 171 1.82 -4.51 6.38
C THR A 171 2.96 -4.45 5.38
N SER A 172 4.15 -4.05 5.86
CA SER A 172 5.34 -3.99 4.99
C SER A 172 5.78 -5.37 4.50
N GLN A 173 5.71 -6.39 5.35
CA GLN A 173 6.07 -7.76 4.98
C GLN A 173 5.11 -8.31 3.92
N ALA A 174 3.79 -8.21 4.14
CA ALA A 174 2.80 -8.68 3.18
C ALA A 174 2.93 -7.97 1.81
N SER A 175 3.17 -6.64 1.82
CA SER A 175 3.35 -5.87 0.59
C SER A 175 4.68 -6.21 -0.12
N TYR A 176 5.74 -6.44 0.63
CA TYR A 176 7.03 -6.86 0.08
C TYR A 176 6.95 -8.24 -0.58
N ASP A 177 6.33 -9.21 0.09
CA ASP A 177 6.19 -10.56 -0.43
C ASP A 177 5.25 -10.61 -1.65
N MET A 178 4.21 -9.76 -1.68
CA MET A 178 3.36 -9.58 -2.88
C MET A 178 4.18 -9.03 -4.06
N LEU A 179 5.09 -8.09 -3.82
CA LEU A 179 5.98 -7.57 -4.86
C LEU A 179 6.90 -8.67 -5.41
N LEU A 180 7.49 -9.49 -4.53
CA LEU A 180 8.33 -10.63 -4.94
C LEU A 180 7.50 -11.68 -5.72
N ALA A 181 6.33 -12.06 -5.22
CA ALA A 181 5.42 -12.98 -5.90
C ALA A 181 5.00 -12.46 -7.28
N THR A 182 4.78 -11.16 -7.41
CA THR A 182 4.49 -10.55 -8.70
C THR A 182 5.65 -10.68 -9.66
N LYS A 183 6.89 -10.41 -9.24
CA LYS A 183 8.08 -10.58 -10.10
C LYS A 183 8.24 -12.03 -10.55
N GLU A 184 7.99 -13.00 -9.68
CA GLU A 184 7.99 -14.43 -10.01
C GLU A 184 6.89 -14.75 -11.05
N TYR A 185 5.65 -14.27 -10.84
CA TYR A 185 4.55 -14.44 -11.78
C TYR A 185 4.86 -13.83 -13.16
N LEU A 186 5.41 -12.60 -13.20
CA LEU A 186 5.75 -11.92 -14.46
C LEU A 186 6.84 -12.68 -15.22
N ALA A 187 7.84 -13.21 -14.53
CA ALA A 187 8.90 -14.01 -15.13
C ALA A 187 8.36 -15.31 -15.74
N GLU A 188 7.47 -16.05 -15.03
CA GLU A 188 6.85 -17.27 -15.51
C GLU A 188 5.96 -17.05 -16.73
N ASN A 189 5.32 -15.86 -16.81
CA ASN A 189 4.43 -15.50 -17.92
C ASN A 189 5.13 -14.70 -19.02
N HIS A 190 6.47 -14.59 -18.96
CA HIS A 190 7.29 -13.88 -19.96
C HIS A 190 6.83 -12.43 -20.21
N VAL A 191 6.36 -11.74 -19.16
CA VAL A 191 5.96 -10.34 -19.24
C VAL A 191 7.19 -9.46 -19.04
N ALA A 192 7.57 -8.74 -20.10
CA ALA A 192 8.73 -7.87 -20.07
C ALA A 192 8.40 -6.50 -19.47
N TYR A 193 9.26 -6.01 -18.58
CA TYR A 193 9.13 -4.70 -17.95
C TYR A 193 10.49 -4.15 -17.52
N ARG A 194 10.60 -2.82 -17.39
CA ARG A 194 11.76 -2.19 -16.79
C ARG A 194 11.75 -2.44 -15.28
N ASP A 195 12.83 -2.96 -14.73
CA ASP A 195 12.94 -3.29 -13.31
C ASP A 195 13.12 -2.02 -12.45
N THR A 196 12.07 -1.20 -12.41
CA THR A 196 11.93 -0.04 -11.52
C THR A 196 10.62 -0.16 -10.78
N THR A 197 10.65 -0.08 -9.45
CA THR A 197 9.47 -0.17 -8.60
C THR A 197 9.17 1.18 -7.96
N HIS A 198 7.99 1.73 -8.28
CA HIS A 198 7.46 2.94 -7.67
C HIS A 198 6.48 2.57 -6.56
N LEU A 199 6.33 3.44 -5.56
CA LEU A 199 5.45 3.24 -4.41
C LEU A 199 4.44 4.38 -4.33
N ILE A 200 3.17 4.03 -4.14
CA ILE A 200 2.09 5.02 -4.01
C ILE A 200 1.00 4.48 -3.08
N GLY A 201 0.40 5.35 -2.27
CA GLY A 201 -0.75 5.01 -1.45
C GLY A 201 -1.30 6.21 -0.71
N TYR A 202 -2.56 6.09 -0.27
CA TYR A 202 -3.26 7.16 0.45
C TYR A 202 -3.91 6.62 1.72
N SER A 203 -4.06 7.46 2.77
CA SER A 203 -4.64 7.07 4.05
C SER A 203 -3.86 5.91 4.70
N GLN A 204 -4.51 4.80 5.09
CA GLN A 204 -3.83 3.57 5.49
C GLN A 204 -2.74 3.20 4.48
N GLY A 205 -3.04 3.30 3.18
CA GLY A 205 -2.09 3.04 2.11
C GLY A 205 -0.91 4.00 2.10
N GLY A 206 -1.08 5.24 2.54
CA GLY A 206 0.02 6.18 2.73
C GLY A 206 1.01 5.72 3.81
N GLY A 207 0.50 5.29 4.97
CA GLY A 207 1.33 4.67 6.01
C GLY A 207 1.98 3.38 5.54
N ALA A 208 1.23 2.53 4.84
CA ALA A 208 1.74 1.27 4.26
C ALA A 208 2.83 1.51 3.20
N THR A 209 2.74 2.59 2.41
CA THR A 209 3.77 2.99 1.44
C THR A 209 5.10 3.28 2.14
N ILE A 210 5.08 4.02 3.24
CA ILE A 210 6.29 4.33 4.01
C ILE A 210 6.82 3.09 4.74
N ALA A 211 5.93 2.25 5.26
CA ALA A 211 6.31 0.97 5.86
C ALA A 211 6.98 0.04 4.82
N LEU A 212 6.45 -0.04 3.60
CA LEU A 212 7.05 -0.81 2.52
C LEU A 212 8.40 -0.22 2.09
N LEU A 213 8.53 1.10 1.96
CA LEU A 213 9.82 1.74 1.67
C LEU A 213 10.88 1.35 2.70
N LYS A 214 10.53 1.42 4.01
CA LYS A 214 11.41 0.98 5.09
C LYS A 214 11.88 -0.47 4.87
N LYS A 215 10.96 -1.38 4.60
CA LYS A 215 11.27 -2.80 4.34
C LYS A 215 12.18 -2.97 3.10
N LEU A 216 11.92 -2.24 2.02
CA LEU A 216 12.73 -2.30 0.79
C LEU A 216 14.15 -1.80 1.04
N GLU A 217 14.33 -0.71 1.78
CA GLU A 217 15.65 -0.18 2.14
C GLU A 217 16.41 -1.14 3.06
N GLU A 218 15.75 -1.73 4.07
CA GLU A 218 16.33 -2.76 4.94
C GLU A 218 16.79 -4.00 4.17
N LYS A 219 16.06 -4.36 3.12
CA LYS A 219 16.40 -5.50 2.23
C LYS A 219 17.36 -5.13 1.12
N ASN A 220 17.84 -3.88 1.06
CA ASN A 220 18.67 -3.36 -0.03
C ASN A 220 18.03 -3.64 -1.41
N TYR A 221 16.71 -3.45 -1.51
CA TYR A 221 15.98 -3.70 -2.75
C TYR A 221 16.42 -2.70 -3.83
N PRO A 222 16.79 -3.18 -5.04
CA PRO A 222 17.30 -2.32 -6.08
C PRO A 222 16.19 -1.52 -6.78
N ASN A 223 16.58 -0.42 -7.42
CA ASN A 223 15.77 0.31 -8.39
C ASN A 223 14.41 0.82 -7.83
N ILE A 224 14.41 1.34 -6.61
CA ILE A 224 13.27 2.07 -6.07
C ILE A 224 13.13 3.38 -6.85
N GLY A 225 11.95 3.61 -7.42
CA GLY A 225 11.62 4.80 -8.19
C GLY A 225 10.98 5.90 -7.34
N LYS A 226 9.90 6.51 -7.84
CA LYS A 226 9.14 7.53 -7.11
C LYS A 226 8.45 6.92 -5.90
N VAL A 227 8.41 7.66 -4.79
CA VAL A 227 7.67 7.31 -3.58
C VAL A 227 6.76 8.48 -3.22
N CYS A 228 5.46 8.25 -3.28
CA CYS A 228 4.43 9.24 -2.99
C CYS A 228 3.42 8.67 -1.99
N ALA A 229 3.21 9.35 -0.87
CA ALA A 229 2.28 8.91 0.16
C ALA A 229 1.35 10.07 0.56
N GLY A 230 0.05 9.83 0.55
CA GLY A 230 -0.95 10.85 0.87
C GLY A 230 -1.72 10.56 2.15
N GLY A 231 -2.12 11.58 2.93
CA GLY A 231 -2.97 11.45 4.12
C GLY A 231 -2.47 10.38 5.10
N SER A 232 -1.16 10.31 5.34
CA SER A 232 -0.49 9.13 5.90
C SER A 232 -0.48 9.11 7.43
N PRO A 233 -1.02 8.08 8.12
CA PRO A 233 -0.87 7.88 9.55
C PRO A 233 0.51 7.26 9.86
N LEU A 234 1.53 8.10 10.06
CA LEU A 234 2.92 7.68 10.27
C LEU A 234 3.27 7.41 11.74
N SER A 235 2.51 8.01 12.67
CA SER A 235 2.64 7.81 14.10
C SER A 235 1.28 7.53 14.72
N LEU A 236 1.12 6.36 15.33
CA LEU A 236 -0.12 6.02 16.03
C LEU A 236 -0.32 6.88 17.27
N SER A 237 0.77 7.28 17.95
CA SER A 237 0.69 8.18 19.12
C SER A 237 0.13 9.55 18.72
N ILE A 238 0.57 10.12 17.60
CA ILE A 238 0.02 11.39 17.08
C ILE A 238 -1.45 11.20 16.69
N THR A 239 -1.74 10.16 15.90
CA THR A 239 -3.08 9.89 15.39
C THR A 239 -4.07 9.69 16.53
N PHE A 240 -3.78 8.79 17.47
CA PHE A 240 -4.66 8.46 18.58
C PHE A 240 -4.86 9.65 19.55
N ASN A 241 -3.76 10.34 19.93
CA ASN A 241 -3.85 11.50 20.81
C ASN A 241 -4.64 12.67 20.18
N SER A 242 -4.56 12.87 18.88
CA SER A 242 -5.33 13.91 18.20
C SER A 242 -6.83 13.58 18.21
N LEU A 243 -7.21 12.31 18.02
CA LEU A 243 -8.59 11.85 18.15
C LEU A 243 -9.16 12.13 19.56
N LEU A 244 -8.33 11.98 20.61
CA LEU A 244 -8.75 12.22 21.97
C LEU A 244 -8.88 13.71 22.31
N LYS A 245 -8.02 14.56 21.75
CA LYS A 245 -7.95 16.00 22.08
C LYS A 245 -8.99 16.83 21.35
N ASP A 246 -9.23 16.57 20.08
CA ASP A 246 -10.11 17.36 19.22
C ASP A 246 -11.25 16.51 18.65
N SER A 247 -12.14 16.08 19.54
CA SER A 247 -13.31 15.28 19.15
C SER A 247 -14.25 16.01 18.19
N ALA A 248 -14.32 17.34 18.24
CA ALA A 248 -15.19 18.12 17.36
C ALA A 248 -14.73 18.02 15.90
N ARG A 249 -13.41 17.98 15.66
CA ARG A 249 -12.82 17.81 14.32
C ARG A 249 -13.01 16.38 13.82
N TYR A 250 -12.83 15.39 14.71
CA TYR A 250 -12.75 13.98 14.33
C TYR A 250 -14.05 13.18 14.59
N SER A 251 -15.14 13.75 15.12
CA SER A 251 -16.36 13.03 15.52
C SER A 251 -17.37 12.77 14.40
N ASN A 252 -17.09 13.15 13.17
CA ASN A 252 -18.06 13.06 12.06
C ASN A 252 -17.92 11.82 11.18
N TYR A 253 -16.92 10.96 11.42
CA TYR A 253 -16.55 9.83 10.56
C TYR A 253 -16.49 8.50 11.32
N ASP A 254 -16.09 7.46 10.64
CA ASP A 254 -16.03 6.07 11.12
C ASP A 254 -14.92 5.81 12.18
N GLN A 255 -14.68 6.79 13.04
CA GLN A 255 -13.59 6.77 14.01
C GLN A 255 -13.65 5.65 15.04
N PRO A 256 -14.80 5.33 15.63
CA PRO A 256 -14.83 4.26 16.63
C PRO A 256 -14.33 2.94 16.06
N VAL A 257 -14.79 2.52 14.88
CA VAL A 257 -14.32 1.26 14.28
C VAL A 257 -12.83 1.30 13.95
N PHE A 258 -12.31 2.40 13.40
CA PHE A 258 -10.87 2.53 13.12
C PHE A 258 -10.03 2.52 14.39
N SER A 259 -10.51 3.17 15.46
CA SER A 259 -9.85 3.14 16.76
C SER A 259 -9.82 1.73 17.35
N LEU A 260 -10.94 0.98 17.28
CA LEU A 260 -10.97 -0.42 17.70
C LEU A 260 -9.99 -1.27 16.90
N MET A 261 -9.92 -1.08 15.57
CA MET A 261 -8.99 -1.80 14.70
C MET A 261 -7.53 -1.53 15.08
N ILE A 262 -7.17 -0.27 15.39
CA ILE A 262 -5.82 0.08 15.88
C ILE A 262 -5.52 -0.65 17.19
N LEU A 263 -6.41 -0.54 18.17
CA LEU A 263 -6.23 -1.13 19.48
C LEU A 263 -6.09 -2.65 19.41
N ARG A 264 -6.98 -3.33 18.67
CA ARG A 264 -6.95 -4.77 18.43
C ARG A 264 -5.67 -5.20 17.72
N SER A 265 -5.24 -4.42 16.73
CA SER A 265 -4.01 -4.69 15.99
C SER A 265 -2.80 -4.66 16.89
N MET A 266 -2.66 -3.62 17.70
CA MET A 266 -1.53 -3.51 18.65
C MET A 266 -1.55 -4.62 19.70
N ASP A 267 -2.71 -4.91 20.29
CA ASP A 267 -2.85 -5.99 21.24
C ASP A 267 -2.38 -7.33 20.65
N ARG A 268 -2.92 -7.74 19.52
CA ARG A 268 -2.64 -9.06 18.93
C ARG A 268 -1.23 -9.16 18.34
N CYS A 269 -0.76 -8.11 17.65
CA CYS A 269 0.56 -8.14 17.03
C CYS A 269 1.70 -8.12 18.07
N HIS A 270 1.51 -7.46 19.20
CA HIS A 270 2.49 -7.35 20.27
C HIS A 270 2.24 -8.31 21.45
N ARG A 271 1.15 -9.11 21.42
CA ARG A 271 0.76 -10.05 22.48
C ARG A 271 0.62 -9.35 23.84
N LEU A 272 -0.08 -8.21 23.86
CA LEU A 272 -0.18 -7.38 25.06
C LEU A 272 -1.11 -7.97 26.11
N ASP A 273 -2.05 -8.81 25.71
CA ASP A 273 -3.09 -9.42 26.56
C ASP A 273 -3.83 -8.33 27.36
N ILE A 274 -4.49 -7.43 26.62
CA ILE A 274 -5.16 -6.25 27.17
C ILE A 274 -6.45 -6.65 27.89
N ASP A 275 -6.60 -6.20 29.13
CA ASP A 275 -7.88 -6.21 29.83
C ASP A 275 -8.78 -5.08 29.30
N TRP A 276 -9.63 -5.41 28.34
CA TRP A 276 -10.51 -4.44 27.67
C TRP A 276 -11.53 -3.78 28.62
N SER A 277 -11.85 -4.42 29.76
CA SER A 277 -12.75 -3.82 30.78
C SER A 277 -12.12 -2.58 31.46
N ARG A 278 -10.80 -2.41 31.33
CA ARG A 278 -10.06 -1.24 31.82
C ARG A 278 -9.85 -0.19 30.74
N ILE A 279 -10.10 -0.53 29.47
CA ILE A 279 -9.97 0.36 28.32
C ILE A 279 -11.31 1.01 27.98
N PHE A 280 -12.38 0.23 28.03
CA PHE A 280 -13.73 0.71 27.68
C PHE A 280 -14.56 1.02 28.92
N LYS A 281 -15.57 1.88 28.75
CA LYS A 281 -16.62 2.07 29.75
C LYS A 281 -17.46 0.79 29.86
N PRO A 282 -18.08 0.53 31.03
CA PRO A 282 -18.81 -0.73 31.26
C PRO A 282 -19.89 -1.05 30.21
N GLU A 283 -20.58 -0.04 29.70
CA GLU A 283 -21.60 -0.19 28.66
C GLU A 283 -21.05 -0.55 27.29
N PHE A 284 -19.71 -0.47 27.09
CA PHE A 284 -18.99 -0.83 25.88
C PHE A 284 -17.95 -1.93 26.11
N ALA A 285 -18.05 -2.70 27.18
CA ALA A 285 -17.09 -3.75 27.54
C ALA A 285 -16.84 -4.75 26.39
N ASP A 286 -17.88 -5.05 25.61
CA ASP A 286 -17.84 -6.00 24.50
C ASP A 286 -17.54 -5.32 23.13
N ALA A 287 -17.08 -4.06 23.13
CA ALA A 287 -16.86 -3.32 21.88
C ALA A 287 -15.88 -4.02 20.91
N MET A 288 -14.88 -4.74 21.42
CA MET A 288 -13.93 -5.50 20.58
C MET A 288 -14.57 -6.65 19.84
N GLU A 289 -15.60 -7.29 20.40
CA GLU A 289 -16.32 -8.41 19.77
C GLU A 289 -17.05 -7.98 18.49
N LEU A 290 -17.38 -6.69 18.37
CA LEU A 290 -18.02 -6.15 17.18
C LEU A 290 -17.14 -6.34 15.93
N LEU A 291 -15.82 -6.29 16.05
CA LEU A 291 -14.90 -6.53 14.94
C LEU A 291 -14.93 -7.99 14.43
N GLU A 292 -15.42 -8.93 15.23
CA GLU A 292 -15.56 -10.35 14.89
C GLU A 292 -16.99 -10.74 14.51
N SER A 293 -17.95 -9.80 14.67
CA SER A 293 -19.38 -10.06 14.51
C SER A 293 -19.83 -10.28 13.05
N GLY A 294 -18.96 -10.03 12.06
CA GLY A 294 -19.31 -10.04 10.64
C GLY A 294 -20.09 -8.81 10.17
N LYS A 295 -20.27 -7.80 11.04
CA LYS A 295 -20.90 -6.53 10.68
C LYS A 295 -19.99 -5.66 9.84
N SER A 296 -20.57 -4.85 8.97
CA SER A 296 -19.86 -3.79 8.25
C SER A 296 -19.40 -2.67 9.20
N PHE A 297 -18.44 -1.89 8.79
CA PHE A 297 -17.96 -0.73 9.57
C PHE A 297 -19.10 0.26 9.88
N ALA A 298 -20.00 0.48 8.93
CA ALA A 298 -21.16 1.34 9.12
C ALA A 298 -22.12 0.82 10.21
N GLU A 299 -22.36 -0.49 10.28
CA GLU A 299 -23.19 -1.12 11.31
C GLU A 299 -22.49 -1.03 12.68
N ILE A 300 -21.18 -1.27 12.76
CA ILE A 300 -20.41 -1.13 14.00
C ILE A 300 -20.49 0.31 14.52
N ASN A 301 -20.26 1.31 13.67
CA ASN A 301 -20.34 2.71 14.05
C ASN A 301 -21.78 3.16 14.40
N THR A 302 -22.79 2.50 13.86
CA THR A 302 -24.19 2.73 14.29
C THR A 302 -24.40 2.30 15.74
N ILE A 303 -23.78 1.19 16.15
CA ILE A 303 -23.85 0.68 17.53
C ILE A 303 -23.03 1.55 18.49
N LEU A 304 -21.80 1.90 18.10
CA LEU A 304 -20.84 2.62 18.94
C LEU A 304 -21.09 4.14 18.99
N GLY A 305 -21.80 4.67 18.00
CA GLY A 305 -21.90 6.13 17.79
C GLY A 305 -20.70 6.67 17.05
N LYS A 306 -20.55 8.01 17.02
CA LYS A 306 -19.50 8.70 16.23
C LYS A 306 -18.37 9.27 17.08
N ASP A 307 -18.46 9.24 18.37
CA ASP A 307 -17.50 9.87 19.29
C ASP A 307 -16.82 8.80 20.13
N PHE A 308 -15.59 8.44 19.73
CA PHE A 308 -14.81 7.41 20.42
C PHE A 308 -14.54 7.73 21.91
N ARG A 309 -14.49 9.01 22.29
CA ARG A 309 -14.29 9.44 23.68
C ARG A 309 -15.43 9.00 24.62
N LYS A 310 -16.62 8.75 24.06
CA LYS A 310 -17.77 8.26 24.85
C LYS A 310 -17.67 6.78 25.17
N ILE A 311 -16.80 6.06 24.47
CA ILE A 311 -16.65 4.60 24.55
C ILE A 311 -15.55 4.22 25.52
N ILE A 312 -14.45 5.00 25.56
CA ILE A 312 -13.25 4.68 26.33
C ILE A 312 -13.31 5.19 27.78
N SER A 313 -12.46 4.57 28.62
CA SER A 313 -12.29 4.94 30.02
C SER A 313 -11.84 6.40 30.20
N GLU A 314 -12.28 7.03 31.27
CA GLU A 314 -11.85 8.38 31.67
C GLU A 314 -10.34 8.47 31.94
N ASP A 315 -9.66 7.36 32.17
CA ASP A 315 -8.21 7.31 32.38
C ASP A 315 -7.41 7.87 31.20
N PHE A 316 -7.95 7.78 29.97
CA PHE A 316 -7.32 8.37 28.78
C PHE A 316 -7.24 9.91 28.82
N PHE A 317 -8.03 10.56 29.64
CA PHE A 317 -8.12 12.03 29.73
C PHE A 317 -7.37 12.61 30.93
N THR A 318 -6.65 11.77 31.68
CA THR A 318 -5.79 12.22 32.78
C THR A 318 -4.53 12.92 32.25
N ALA A 319 -3.80 13.60 33.14
CA ALA A 319 -2.55 14.27 32.75
C ALA A 319 -1.48 13.28 32.25
N ASP A 320 -1.48 12.07 32.78
CA ASP A 320 -0.60 10.96 32.38
C ASP A 320 -1.40 9.64 32.34
N PRO A 321 -2.05 9.35 31.19
CA PRO A 321 -2.86 8.14 31.02
C PRO A 321 -2.09 6.84 31.26
N ALA A 322 -0.82 6.77 30.86
CA ALA A 322 0.01 5.58 31.00
C ALA A 322 0.33 5.27 32.48
N THR A 323 0.52 6.29 33.30
CA THR A 323 0.72 6.10 34.76
C THR A 323 -0.60 5.76 35.44
N SER A 324 -1.73 6.30 34.95
CA SER A 324 -3.05 6.08 35.57
C SER A 324 -3.59 4.67 35.30
N ASN A 325 -3.25 4.07 34.17
CA ASN A 325 -3.77 2.77 33.73
C ASN A 325 -2.69 1.94 33.00
N PRO A 326 -2.25 0.80 33.57
CA PRO A 326 -1.20 -0.02 32.98
C PRO A 326 -1.58 -0.63 31.62
N GLU A 327 -2.89 -0.84 31.32
CA GLU A 327 -3.32 -1.33 30.02
C GLU A 327 -3.13 -0.24 28.95
N ILE A 328 -3.38 1.02 29.29
CA ILE A 328 -3.07 2.17 28.44
C ILE A 328 -1.56 2.27 28.21
N ALA A 329 -0.75 2.04 29.24
CA ALA A 329 0.72 2.04 29.13
C ALA A 329 1.21 1.02 28.08
N LYS A 330 0.68 -0.21 28.11
CA LYS A 330 1.01 -1.25 27.11
C LYS A 330 0.68 -0.79 25.68
N LEU A 331 -0.49 -0.21 25.48
CA LEU A 331 -0.91 0.29 24.17
C LEU A 331 -0.01 1.42 23.66
N TYR A 332 0.30 2.42 24.51
CA TYR A 332 1.20 3.51 24.12
C TYR A 332 2.64 3.03 23.84
N GLN A 333 3.12 2.03 24.54
CA GLN A 333 4.39 1.39 24.23
C GLN A 333 4.37 0.72 22.84
N ALA A 334 3.29 0.01 22.50
CA ALA A 334 3.13 -0.58 21.18
C ALA A 334 3.01 0.49 20.08
N PHE A 335 2.28 1.58 20.33
CA PHE A 335 2.23 2.72 19.40
C PHE A 335 3.62 3.31 19.15
N ALA A 336 4.41 3.50 20.20
CA ALA A 336 5.77 4.01 20.08
C ALA A 336 6.69 3.06 19.29
N GLN A 337 6.57 1.76 19.46
CA GLN A 337 7.35 0.76 18.69
C GLN A 337 6.94 0.73 17.20
N ASN A 338 5.73 1.13 16.90
CA ASN A 338 5.16 1.15 15.55
C ASN A 338 5.29 2.54 14.86
N ASP A 339 6.07 3.47 15.41
CA ASP A 339 6.18 4.85 14.95
C ASP A 339 7.20 4.97 13.81
N LEU A 340 6.72 5.27 12.59
CA LEU A 340 7.57 5.45 11.42
C LEU A 340 8.35 6.78 11.45
N ILE A 341 7.86 7.80 12.16
CA ILE A 341 8.55 9.09 12.27
C ILE A 341 9.80 8.94 13.16
N GLU A 342 9.68 8.15 14.24
CA GLU A 342 10.78 7.95 15.18
C GLU A 342 11.79 6.90 14.67
N HIS A 343 11.34 5.84 14.02
CA HIS A 343 12.15 4.65 13.74
C HIS A 343 12.57 4.49 12.27
N PHE A 344 12.21 5.44 11.39
CA PHE A 344 12.62 5.38 10.00
C PHE A 344 13.05 6.73 9.45
N ASN A 345 14.29 6.79 8.97
CA ASN A 345 14.82 7.91 8.20
C ASN A 345 15.07 7.43 6.76
N PRO A 346 14.18 7.77 5.79
CA PRO A 346 14.30 7.25 4.44
C PRO A 346 15.59 7.70 3.75
N GLN A 347 16.19 6.81 2.99
CA GLN A 347 17.35 7.13 2.12
C GLN A 347 16.87 7.68 0.76
N HIS A 348 15.67 7.30 0.33
CA HIS A 348 15.04 7.78 -0.90
C HIS A 348 14.21 9.04 -0.62
N ASN A 349 14.11 9.89 -1.65
CA ASN A 349 13.21 11.05 -1.59
C ASN A 349 11.75 10.58 -1.59
N VAL A 350 10.99 11.08 -0.63
CA VAL A 350 9.57 10.80 -0.44
C VAL A 350 8.78 12.10 -0.58
N THR A 351 7.74 12.11 -1.39
CA THR A 351 6.78 13.21 -1.39
C THR A 351 5.54 12.82 -0.58
N LEU A 352 5.29 13.57 0.49
CA LEU A 352 4.08 13.46 1.29
C LEU A 352 3.06 14.47 0.77
N TYR A 353 1.81 14.04 0.61
CA TYR A 353 0.67 14.87 0.25
C TYR A 353 -0.35 14.82 1.38
N HIS A 354 -0.82 15.98 1.86
CA HIS A 354 -1.76 15.98 2.99
C HIS A 354 -2.62 17.24 2.99
N GLU A 355 -3.88 17.11 3.36
CA GLU A 355 -4.79 18.22 3.58
C GLU A 355 -4.55 18.84 4.97
N PRO A 356 -4.30 20.13 5.08
CA PRO A 356 -4.10 20.77 6.39
C PRO A 356 -5.30 20.66 7.34
N LYS A 357 -6.49 20.37 6.81
CA LYS A 357 -7.74 20.24 7.57
C LYS A 357 -8.28 18.81 7.57
N ASP A 358 -7.44 17.83 7.29
CA ASP A 358 -7.82 16.42 7.29
C ASP A 358 -8.52 16.05 8.60
N GLU A 359 -9.75 15.51 8.47
CA GLU A 359 -10.64 15.20 9.58
C GLU A 359 -10.59 13.73 9.98
N ILE A 360 -9.71 12.94 9.35
CA ILE A 360 -9.51 11.51 9.65
C ILE A 360 -8.09 11.27 10.13
N VAL A 361 -7.09 11.66 9.34
CA VAL A 361 -5.68 11.51 9.70
C VAL A 361 -5.09 12.86 10.06
N PRO A 362 -4.59 13.05 11.29
CA PRO A 362 -4.00 14.32 11.69
C PRO A 362 -2.85 14.76 10.79
N TYR A 363 -2.94 15.98 10.25
CA TYR A 363 -1.92 16.59 9.39
C TYR A 363 -0.53 16.60 10.02
N GLU A 364 -0.48 16.64 11.35
CA GLU A 364 0.74 16.61 12.15
C GLU A 364 1.61 15.38 11.86
N ASN A 365 1.04 14.27 11.40
CA ASN A 365 1.80 13.10 10.97
C ASN A 365 2.79 13.46 9.85
N SER A 366 2.29 14.05 8.77
CA SER A 366 3.13 14.44 7.63
C SER A 366 4.02 15.64 7.93
N GLN A 367 3.50 16.60 8.71
CA GLN A 367 4.26 17.79 9.12
C GLN A 367 5.51 17.39 9.92
N LYS A 368 5.34 16.58 10.97
CA LYS A 368 6.46 16.16 11.82
C LYS A 368 7.45 15.26 11.10
N ALA A 369 6.98 14.41 10.19
CA ALA A 369 7.88 13.60 9.36
C ALA A 369 8.79 14.49 8.50
N ALA A 370 8.21 15.50 7.83
CA ALA A 370 8.96 16.43 6.99
C ALA A 370 9.88 17.39 7.80
N GLU A 371 9.49 17.76 9.02
CA GLU A 371 10.33 18.55 9.92
C GLU A 371 11.53 17.75 10.44
N LYS A 372 11.36 16.44 10.67
CA LYS A 372 12.37 15.58 11.28
C LYS A 372 13.39 15.03 10.28
N HIS A 373 12.97 14.71 9.06
CA HIS A 373 13.78 13.96 8.09
C HIS A 373 13.87 14.69 6.76
N ALA A 374 15.08 14.99 6.31
CA ALA A 374 15.36 15.81 5.13
C ALA A 374 14.86 15.21 3.79
N ASN A 375 14.70 13.90 3.72
CA ASN A 375 14.23 13.22 2.51
C ASN A 375 12.70 13.21 2.35
N TYR A 376 11.94 13.75 3.32
CA TYR A 376 10.51 14.00 3.15
C TYR A 376 10.27 15.41 2.61
N THR A 377 9.47 15.51 1.57
CA THR A 377 8.94 16.79 1.07
C THR A 377 7.42 16.79 1.25
N LEU A 378 6.89 17.70 2.06
CA LEU A 378 5.45 17.84 2.28
C LEU A 378 4.84 18.82 1.28
N LYS A 379 3.79 18.39 0.58
CA LYS A 379 2.95 19.19 -0.30
C LYS A 379 1.51 19.17 0.20
N ASN A 380 0.94 20.35 0.39
CA ASN A 380 -0.45 20.47 0.80
C ASN A 380 -1.40 20.15 -0.37
N LEU A 381 -2.40 19.32 -0.11
CA LEU A 381 -3.55 19.19 -0.97
C LEU A 381 -4.50 20.38 -0.76
N THR A 382 -5.26 20.71 -1.79
CA THR A 382 -6.22 21.85 -1.76
C THR A 382 -7.57 21.43 -1.17
N SER A 383 -7.83 20.15 -1.15
CA SER A 383 -9.00 19.56 -0.52
C SER A 383 -9.05 19.86 0.99
N THR A 384 -10.24 19.88 1.53
CA THR A 384 -10.48 20.09 2.97
C THR A 384 -11.10 18.86 3.65
N VAL A 385 -11.29 17.77 2.91
CA VAL A 385 -11.91 16.53 3.35
C VAL A 385 -11.04 15.36 2.90
N HIS A 386 -10.73 14.45 3.80
CA HIS A 386 -9.84 13.30 3.57
C HIS A 386 -10.18 12.51 2.29
N PHE A 387 -11.47 12.17 2.09
CA PHE A 387 -11.89 11.42 0.92
C PHE A 387 -11.67 12.19 -0.40
N THR A 388 -11.98 13.50 -0.44
CA THR A 388 -11.74 14.30 -1.65
C THR A 388 -10.25 14.56 -1.88
N GLY A 389 -9.44 14.52 -0.82
CA GLY A 389 -7.97 14.52 -0.91
C GLY A 389 -7.43 13.29 -1.60
N ALA A 390 -8.00 12.10 -1.34
CA ALA A 390 -7.65 10.89 -2.05
C ALA A 390 -7.91 11.02 -3.56
N ILE A 391 -9.06 11.60 -3.94
CA ILE A 391 -9.37 11.86 -5.36
C ILE A 391 -8.38 12.87 -5.96
N GLU A 392 -8.08 13.98 -5.26
CA GLU A 392 -7.09 14.97 -5.71
C GLU A 392 -5.71 14.33 -5.89
N PHE A 393 -5.28 13.48 -4.97
CA PHE A 393 -4.03 12.74 -5.04
C PHE A 393 -3.95 11.84 -6.28
N LEU A 394 -5.00 11.05 -6.56
CA LEU A 394 -5.08 10.24 -7.78
C LEU A 394 -5.07 11.08 -9.05
N LEU A 395 -5.76 12.24 -9.07
CA LEU A 395 -5.76 13.15 -10.20
C LEU A 395 -4.38 13.80 -10.43
N LEU A 396 -3.65 14.13 -9.37
CA LEU A 396 -2.26 14.61 -9.47
C LEU A 396 -1.38 13.53 -10.10
N PHE A 397 -1.56 12.26 -9.73
CA PHE A 397 -0.87 11.14 -10.37
C PHE A 397 -1.19 11.06 -11.86
N LEU A 398 -2.47 11.02 -12.23
CA LEU A 398 -2.90 10.90 -13.64
C LEU A 398 -2.41 12.06 -14.52
N ASN A 399 -2.22 13.25 -13.95
CA ASN A 399 -1.73 14.44 -14.64
C ASN A 399 -0.19 14.64 -14.55
N ASP A 400 0.57 13.64 -14.16
CA ASP A 400 2.05 13.69 -14.01
C ASP A 400 2.55 14.78 -13.04
N LYS A 401 1.78 15.08 -11.99
CA LYS A 401 2.10 16.12 -11.00
C LYS A 401 2.58 15.58 -9.65
N LEU A 402 2.59 14.24 -9.46
CA LEU A 402 3.20 13.61 -8.29
C LEU A 402 4.71 13.51 -8.41
#